data_4400207c49fe743ac2a647429528cc7c
#
_entry.id   4400207c49fe743ac2a647429528cc7c
#
_cell.length_a   1.000
_cell.length_b   1.000
_cell.length_c   1.000
_cell.angle_alpha   90.00
_cell.angle_beta   90.00
_cell.angle_gamma   90.00
#
_symmetry.space_group_name_H-M   'P 1'
#
loop_
_entity.id
_entity.type
_entity.pdbx_description
1 polymer ?
#
loop_
_entity_poly.entity_id
_entity_poly.type
_entity_poly.pdbx_seq_one_letter_code
_entity_poly.pdbx_strand_id
1 'polypeptide(L)'
;MRNYLYTIIFAWLFCSQAYAQSIPPLSLPSIFSDHMVLQQNSKVKFWGWTNPRTTVRIIPSWGQDTIIVKADNRARFEVELQTPPTSKKNYQIEVKIKDRDLIIKDVLIGEVWLCSGQSNMEWNSAKGIQDVKDELPHANNSEIRF
;
A
#
# COMPACT_ATOMS: atom_id res chain seq x y z
N MET A 1 21.17 -13.58 -52.19
CA MET A 1 19.94 -12.85 -51.88
C MET A 1 18.92 -13.68 -51.08
N ARG A 2 18.77 -14.99 -51.31
CA ARG A 2 17.79 -15.86 -50.61
C ARG A 2 18.05 -16.04 -49.11
N ASN A 3 19.31 -16.00 -48.67
CA ASN A 3 19.68 -16.23 -47.25
C ASN A 3 19.43 -15.01 -46.35
N TYR A 4 19.47 -13.81 -46.89
CA TYR A 4 19.17 -12.56 -46.14
C TYR A 4 17.69 -12.41 -45.83
N LEU A 5 16.82 -13.00 -46.67
CA LEU A 5 15.38 -12.96 -46.47
C LEU A 5 14.98 -13.76 -45.22
N TYR A 6 15.60 -14.89 -44.97
CA TYR A 6 15.34 -15.73 -43.80
C TYR A 6 15.85 -15.11 -42.50
N THR A 7 16.97 -14.40 -42.52
CA THR A 7 17.50 -13.68 -41.37
C THR A 7 16.62 -12.49 -40.97
N ILE A 8 16.04 -11.79 -41.94
CA ILE A 8 15.11 -10.66 -41.69
C ILE A 8 13.79 -11.20 -41.13
N ILE A 9 13.25 -12.29 -41.64
CA ILE A 9 12.01 -12.90 -41.14
C ILE A 9 12.22 -13.43 -39.71
N PHE A 10 13.38 -14.01 -39.41
CA PHE A 10 13.69 -14.52 -38.06
C PHE A 10 13.87 -13.39 -37.04
N ALA A 11 14.46 -12.27 -37.44
CA ALA A 11 14.58 -11.06 -36.58
C ALA A 11 13.22 -10.42 -36.30
N TRP A 12 12.29 -10.46 -37.25
CA TRP A 12 10.92 -9.94 -37.07
C TRP A 12 10.09 -10.79 -36.08
N LEU A 13 10.29 -12.10 -36.08
CA LEU A 13 9.60 -13.01 -35.13
C LEU A 13 10.06 -12.83 -33.68
N PHE A 14 11.29 -12.35 -33.45
CA PHE A 14 11.80 -12.09 -32.08
C PHE A 14 11.38 -10.74 -31.51
N CYS A 15 10.93 -9.80 -32.33
CA CYS A 15 10.58 -8.46 -31.88
C CYS A 15 9.14 -8.31 -31.34
N SER A 16 8.32 -9.38 -31.40
CA SER A 16 6.89 -9.33 -31.07
C SER A 16 6.51 -9.76 -29.66
N GLN A 17 7.49 -10.01 -28.76
CA GLN A 17 7.20 -10.31 -27.36
C GLN A 17 7.36 -9.08 -26.45
N ALA A 18 6.74 -7.97 -26.81
CA ALA A 18 6.43 -6.96 -25.83
C ALA A 18 5.31 -7.49 -24.93
N TYR A 19 5.69 -8.13 -23.83
CA TYR A 19 4.73 -8.43 -22.77
C TYR A 19 4.17 -7.10 -22.26
N ALA A 20 2.97 -6.76 -22.67
CA ALA A 20 2.20 -5.73 -22.01
C ALA A 20 2.02 -6.21 -20.56
N GLN A 21 2.75 -5.66 -19.62
CA GLN A 21 2.48 -5.88 -18.20
C GLN A 21 1.06 -5.40 -17.96
N SER A 22 0.13 -6.33 -17.84
CA SER A 22 -1.24 -6.01 -17.46
C SER A 22 -1.19 -5.43 -16.05
N ILE A 23 -1.42 -4.13 -15.94
CA ILE A 23 -1.64 -3.50 -14.64
C ILE A 23 -2.79 -4.27 -13.99
N PRO A 24 -2.59 -4.81 -12.76
CA PRO A 24 -3.68 -5.53 -12.10
C PRO A 24 -4.90 -4.61 -12.02
N PRO A 25 -6.12 -5.12 -12.25
CA PRO A 25 -7.33 -4.30 -12.37
C PRO A 25 -7.65 -3.48 -11.13
N LEU A 26 -7.00 -3.75 -9.99
CA LEU A 26 -7.03 -2.97 -8.76
C LEU A 26 -5.71 -3.18 -8.02
N SER A 27 -5.01 -2.09 -7.71
CA SER A 27 -3.75 -2.12 -6.96
C SER A 27 -3.64 -0.95 -5.99
N LEU A 28 -2.97 -1.20 -4.87
CA LEU A 28 -2.66 -0.21 -3.85
C LEU A 28 -1.14 -0.07 -3.72
N PRO A 29 -0.62 1.09 -3.29
CA PRO A 29 0.80 1.22 -2.96
C PRO A 29 1.15 0.35 -1.74
N SER A 30 2.40 -0.05 -1.62
CA SER A 30 2.88 -0.94 -0.56
C SER A 30 2.68 -0.40 0.86
N ILE A 31 2.53 0.92 1.00
CA ILE A 31 2.22 1.55 2.29
C ILE A 31 0.82 1.16 2.82
N PHE A 32 -0.09 0.74 1.94
CA PHE A 32 -1.40 0.22 2.32
C PHE A 32 -1.38 -1.30 2.26
N SER A 33 -0.94 -1.90 3.34
CA SER A 33 -0.83 -3.36 3.48
C SER A 33 -1.46 -3.83 4.79
N ASP A 34 -1.62 -5.12 4.91
CA ASP A 34 -2.00 -5.72 6.18
C ASP A 34 -1.04 -5.26 7.29
N HIS A 35 -1.56 -5.15 8.50
CA HIS A 35 -0.82 -4.72 9.69
C HIS A 35 -0.39 -3.24 9.70
N MET A 36 -0.89 -2.39 8.80
CA MET A 36 -0.58 -0.96 8.82
C MET A 36 -1.21 -0.23 10.01
N VAL A 37 -0.66 0.95 10.32
CA VAL A 37 -1.21 1.89 11.30
C VAL A 37 -1.63 3.17 10.58
N LEU A 38 -2.83 3.68 10.87
CA LEU A 38 -3.31 4.97 10.39
C LEU A 38 -3.32 5.99 11.54
N GLN A 39 -2.96 7.24 11.22
CA GLN A 39 -3.03 8.35 12.17
C GLN A 39 -4.45 8.52 12.69
N GLN A 40 -4.62 8.59 14.03
CA GLN A 40 -5.91 8.82 14.68
C GLN A 40 -6.44 10.25 14.46
N ASN A 41 -7.76 10.44 14.61
CA ASN A 41 -8.46 11.74 14.55
C ASN A 41 -8.06 12.59 13.32
N SER A 42 -7.81 11.95 12.19
CA SER A 42 -7.21 12.59 11.02
C SER A 42 -7.96 12.26 9.74
N LYS A 43 -7.79 13.11 8.74
CA LYS A 43 -8.17 12.82 7.36
C LYS A 43 -6.98 12.22 6.63
N VAL A 44 -6.97 10.89 6.56
CA VAL A 44 -5.89 10.14 5.92
C VAL A 44 -6.17 10.03 4.43
N LYS A 45 -5.22 10.45 3.59
CA LYS A 45 -5.28 10.22 2.15
C LYS A 45 -5.11 8.74 1.85
N PHE A 46 -6.05 8.18 1.11
CA PHE A 46 -6.03 6.80 0.66
C PHE A 46 -6.20 6.75 -0.85
N TRP A 47 -5.28 6.07 -1.54
CA TRP A 47 -5.25 6.06 -3.00
C TRP A 47 -4.81 4.72 -3.58
N GLY A 48 -5.03 4.56 -4.86
CA GLY A 48 -4.60 3.39 -5.61
C GLY A 48 -4.86 3.57 -7.11
N TRP A 49 -4.75 2.47 -7.82
CA TRP A 49 -4.91 2.44 -9.27
C TRP A 49 -5.89 1.35 -9.66
N THR A 50 -6.67 1.66 -10.69
CA THR A 50 -7.58 0.73 -11.35
C THR A 50 -7.81 1.21 -12.79
N ASN A 51 -8.59 0.50 -13.58
CA ASN A 51 -8.91 0.97 -14.92
C ASN A 51 -9.56 2.37 -14.91
N PRO A 52 -9.25 3.24 -15.88
CA PRO A 52 -9.85 4.56 -15.97
C PRO A 52 -11.38 4.53 -15.89
N ARG A 53 -11.96 5.50 -15.18
CA ARG A 53 -13.41 5.66 -14.98
C ARG A 53 -14.10 4.52 -14.24
N THR A 54 -13.35 3.59 -13.66
CA THR A 54 -13.92 2.53 -12.82
C THR A 54 -14.39 3.13 -11.49
N THR A 55 -15.57 2.73 -11.05
CA THR A 55 -16.09 3.08 -9.74
C THR A 55 -15.46 2.18 -8.68
N VAL A 56 -14.86 2.80 -7.66
CA VAL A 56 -14.24 2.15 -6.51
C VAL A 56 -15.07 2.45 -5.27
N ARG A 57 -15.34 1.43 -4.48
CA ARG A 57 -15.98 1.54 -3.17
C ARG A 57 -14.97 1.21 -2.10
N ILE A 58 -14.82 2.09 -1.11
CA ILE A 58 -13.93 1.91 0.03
C ILE A 58 -14.79 1.83 1.29
N ILE A 59 -14.65 0.75 2.04
CA ILE A 59 -15.50 0.41 3.19
C ILE A 59 -14.59 0.18 4.40
N PRO A 60 -14.32 1.22 5.20
CA PRO A 60 -13.59 1.07 6.46
C PRO A 60 -14.50 0.47 7.54
N SER A 61 -13.98 -0.46 8.34
CA SER A 61 -14.76 -1.18 9.36
C SER A 61 -14.99 -0.41 10.67
N TRP A 62 -14.46 0.81 10.79
CA TRP A 62 -14.63 1.64 12.00
C TRP A 62 -15.91 2.49 12.03
N GLY A 63 -16.87 2.19 11.18
CA GLY A 63 -18.20 2.82 11.22
C GLY A 63 -18.34 4.06 10.35
N GLN A 64 -17.38 4.33 9.47
CA GLN A 64 -17.55 5.33 8.43
C GLN A 64 -18.41 4.77 7.28
N ASP A 65 -19.21 5.62 6.66
CA ASP A 65 -19.98 5.25 5.48
C ASP A 65 -19.08 4.81 4.33
N THR A 66 -19.65 3.99 3.44
CA THR A 66 -18.97 3.60 2.22
C THR A 66 -18.63 4.82 1.36
N ILE A 67 -17.35 4.99 1.07
CA ILE A 67 -16.88 6.06 0.17
C ILE A 67 -16.90 5.51 -1.25
N ILE A 68 -17.50 6.27 -2.14
CA ILE A 68 -17.56 5.94 -3.57
C ILE A 68 -16.78 6.98 -4.34
N VAL A 69 -15.80 6.53 -5.12
CA VAL A 69 -14.97 7.39 -5.97
C VAL A 69 -14.83 6.77 -7.35
N LYS A 70 -14.57 7.58 -8.34
CA LYS A 70 -14.29 7.14 -9.72
C LYS A 70 -12.84 7.41 -10.05
N ALA A 71 -12.14 6.39 -10.56
CA ALA A 71 -10.77 6.56 -11.02
C ALA A 71 -10.71 7.57 -12.18
N ASP A 72 -9.67 8.39 -12.19
CA ASP A 72 -9.42 9.40 -13.21
C ASP A 72 -8.97 8.78 -14.55
N ASN A 73 -8.70 9.62 -15.54
CA ASN A 73 -8.20 9.18 -16.85
C ASN A 73 -6.76 8.62 -16.80
N ARG A 74 -6.04 8.84 -15.70
CA ARG A 74 -4.71 8.27 -15.42
C ARG A 74 -4.77 6.99 -14.60
N ALA A 75 -5.97 6.40 -14.51
CA ALA A 75 -6.20 5.16 -13.77
C ALA A 75 -6.01 5.28 -12.23
N ARG A 76 -5.98 6.49 -11.66
CA ARG A 76 -5.80 6.72 -10.22
C ARG A 76 -7.11 7.11 -9.56
N PHE A 77 -7.33 6.60 -8.35
CA PHE A 77 -8.35 7.09 -7.42
C PHE A 77 -7.70 7.59 -6.14
N GLU A 78 -8.31 8.57 -5.49
CA GLU A 78 -7.87 9.13 -4.20
C GLU A 78 -9.08 9.57 -3.40
N VAL A 79 -9.08 9.28 -2.10
CA VAL A 79 -10.12 9.68 -1.14
C VAL A 79 -9.49 10.10 0.18
N GLU A 80 -10.26 10.75 1.04
CA GLU A 80 -9.91 11.00 2.43
C GLU A 80 -10.72 10.06 3.33
N LEU A 81 -10.02 9.29 4.17
CA LEU A 81 -10.60 8.45 5.21
C LEU A 81 -10.57 9.23 6.53
N GLN A 82 -11.72 9.46 7.13
CA GLN A 82 -11.77 10.03 8.48
C GLN A 82 -11.54 8.91 9.49
N THR A 83 -10.45 9.00 10.24
CA THR A 83 -10.10 8.01 11.27
C THR A 83 -10.69 8.41 12.62
N PRO A 84 -11.16 7.43 13.42
CA PRO A 84 -11.60 7.68 14.79
C PRO A 84 -10.41 7.87 15.75
N PRO A 85 -10.67 8.16 17.03
CA PRO A 85 -9.67 8.06 18.09
C PRO A 85 -9.07 6.64 18.17
N THR A 86 -7.85 6.55 18.70
CA THR A 86 -7.21 5.25 18.93
C THR A 86 -8.06 4.32 19.76
N SER A 87 -8.00 3.05 19.46
CA SER A 87 -8.63 1.98 20.22
C SER A 87 -7.80 0.71 20.09
N LYS A 88 -8.01 -0.24 21.04
CA LYS A 88 -7.36 -1.57 20.97
C LYS A 88 -8.04 -2.51 19.98
N LYS A 89 -8.81 -2.00 19.04
CA LYS A 89 -9.52 -2.80 18.03
C LYS A 89 -8.70 -2.87 16.76
N ASN A 90 -8.69 -4.05 16.17
CA ASN A 90 -8.18 -4.24 14.82
C ASN A 90 -9.29 -3.95 13.82
N TYR A 91 -8.98 -3.16 12.83
CA TYR A 91 -9.88 -2.76 11.76
C TYR A 91 -9.48 -3.42 10.44
N GLN A 92 -10.34 -3.27 9.46
CA GLN A 92 -10.07 -3.63 8.07
C GLN A 92 -10.61 -2.56 7.13
N ILE A 93 -10.05 -2.53 5.94
CA ILE A 93 -10.52 -1.69 4.84
C ILE A 93 -10.78 -2.58 3.64
N GLU A 94 -12.03 -2.60 3.17
CA GLU A 94 -12.38 -3.27 1.93
C GLU A 94 -12.37 -2.27 0.78
N VAL A 95 -11.71 -2.61 -0.30
CA VAL A 95 -11.67 -1.82 -1.55
C VAL A 95 -12.26 -2.68 -2.66
N LYS A 96 -13.38 -2.25 -3.19
CA LYS A 96 -14.18 -3.03 -4.15
C LYS A 96 -14.33 -2.33 -5.49
N ILE A 97 -14.14 -3.06 -6.55
CA ILE A 97 -14.57 -2.73 -7.90
C ILE A 97 -15.49 -3.83 -8.39
N LYS A 98 -16.07 -3.66 -9.58
CA LYS A 98 -17.07 -4.61 -10.13
C LYS A 98 -16.60 -6.07 -10.09
N ASP A 99 -15.34 -6.32 -10.47
CA ASP A 99 -14.83 -7.67 -10.72
C ASP A 99 -13.72 -8.10 -9.75
N ARG A 100 -13.41 -7.28 -8.73
CA ARG A 100 -12.34 -7.56 -7.77
C ARG A 100 -12.53 -6.84 -6.45
N ASP A 101 -12.21 -7.54 -5.37
CA ASP A 101 -12.13 -7.01 -4.01
C ASP A 101 -10.70 -7.16 -3.48
N LEU A 102 -10.23 -6.15 -2.74
CA LEU A 102 -9.04 -6.19 -1.90
C LEU A 102 -9.47 -5.92 -0.46
N ILE A 103 -8.89 -6.65 0.48
CA ILE A 103 -9.13 -6.45 1.90
C ILE A 103 -7.79 -6.25 2.58
N ILE A 104 -7.61 -5.10 3.20
CA ILE A 104 -6.49 -4.81 4.08
C ILE A 104 -6.94 -5.15 5.49
N LYS A 105 -6.26 -6.09 6.13
CA LYS A 105 -6.60 -6.65 7.43
C LYS A 105 -5.69 -6.10 8.53
N ASP A 106 -6.16 -6.23 9.77
CA ASP A 106 -5.39 -5.93 10.96
C ASP A 106 -4.82 -4.49 10.95
N VAL A 107 -5.68 -3.53 10.60
CA VAL A 107 -5.36 -2.10 10.60
C VAL A 107 -5.52 -1.55 12.02
N LEU A 108 -4.49 -0.93 12.56
CA LEU A 108 -4.57 -0.17 13.81
C LEU A 108 -4.79 1.32 13.52
N ILE A 109 -5.40 2.00 14.48
CA ILE A 109 -5.53 3.46 14.47
C ILE A 109 -4.85 4.00 15.73
N GLY A 110 -3.85 4.84 15.53
CA GLY A 110 -3.00 5.35 16.60
C GLY A 110 -2.11 6.49 16.15
N GLU A 111 -0.96 6.65 16.78
CA GLU A 111 0.04 7.65 16.39
C GLU A 111 0.99 7.08 15.34
N VAL A 112 1.24 7.87 14.30
CA VAL A 112 2.19 7.53 13.23
C VAL A 112 3.37 8.49 13.28
N TRP A 113 4.56 7.93 13.49
CA TRP A 113 5.80 8.69 13.59
C TRP A 113 6.67 8.47 12.35
N LEU A 114 7.06 9.54 11.68
CA LEU A 114 8.06 9.48 10.62
C LEU A 114 9.45 9.64 11.25
N CYS A 115 10.18 8.52 11.35
CA CYS A 115 11.54 8.50 11.84
C CYS A 115 12.51 8.66 10.66
N SER A 116 13.12 9.83 10.55
CA SER A 116 14.07 10.16 9.49
C SER A 116 15.20 11.02 10.04
N GLY A 117 16.36 10.98 9.41
CA GLY A 117 17.51 11.77 9.83
C GLY A 117 18.81 11.36 9.16
N GLN A 118 19.93 11.65 9.81
CA GLN A 118 21.28 11.31 9.35
C GLN A 118 21.84 10.11 10.14
N SER A 119 23.15 10.09 10.35
CA SER A 119 23.89 8.99 10.98
C SER A 119 23.33 8.52 12.33
N ASN A 120 22.70 9.40 13.11
CA ASN A 120 22.09 9.01 14.38
C ASN A 120 20.90 8.04 14.21
N MET A 121 20.26 8.01 13.04
CA MET A 121 19.19 7.06 12.74
C MET A 121 19.71 5.63 12.46
N GLU A 122 21.02 5.47 12.29
CA GLU A 122 21.67 4.15 12.16
C GLU A 122 21.98 3.49 13.53
N TRP A 123 21.74 4.21 14.64
CA TRP A 123 22.03 3.68 15.95
C TRP A 123 21.05 2.57 16.32
N ASN A 124 21.59 1.45 16.70
CA ASN A 124 20.85 0.27 17.15
C ASN A 124 21.41 -0.25 18.47
N SER A 125 20.82 -1.27 19.02
CA SER A 125 21.23 -1.90 20.27
C SER A 125 22.71 -2.31 20.33
N ALA A 126 23.33 -2.61 19.20
CA ALA A 126 24.75 -2.98 19.14
C ALA A 126 25.70 -1.77 19.17
N LYS A 127 25.21 -0.56 18.90
CA LYS A 127 26.01 0.67 18.86
C LYS A 127 26.09 1.42 20.21
N GLY A 128 25.75 0.77 21.33
CA GLY A 128 26.10 1.26 22.67
C GLY A 128 25.11 2.24 23.29
N ILE A 129 23.87 2.21 22.94
CA ILE A 129 22.81 2.89 23.72
C ILE A 129 22.66 2.09 25.03
N GLN A 130 23.03 2.70 26.14
CA GLN A 130 23.21 2.01 27.44
C GLN A 130 21.93 1.37 27.95
N ASP A 131 20.80 2.05 27.79
CA ASP A 131 19.52 1.61 28.34
C ASP A 131 18.78 0.57 27.42
N VAL A 132 19.25 0.38 26.19
CA VAL A 132 18.59 -0.54 25.23
C VAL A 132 18.69 -2.00 25.68
N LYS A 133 19.75 -2.40 26.36
CA LYS A 133 19.93 -3.78 26.83
C LYS A 133 18.87 -4.19 27.84
N ASP A 134 18.46 -3.24 28.68
CA ASP A 134 17.43 -3.49 29.69
C ASP A 134 16.03 -3.44 29.12
N GLU A 135 15.82 -2.68 28.04
CA GLU A 135 14.54 -2.54 27.36
C GLU A 135 14.27 -3.67 26.33
N LEU A 136 15.30 -4.26 25.71
CA LEU A 136 15.14 -5.31 24.69
C LEU A 136 14.23 -6.47 25.10
N PRO A 137 14.29 -7.01 26.34
CA PRO A 137 13.39 -8.07 26.78
C PRO A 137 11.91 -7.66 26.82
N HIS A 138 11.63 -6.36 26.92
CA HIS A 138 10.29 -5.77 27.03
C HIS A 138 9.80 -5.20 25.69
N ALA A 139 10.63 -5.21 24.65
CA ALA A 139 10.35 -4.59 23.35
C ALA A 139 9.34 -5.36 22.47
N ASN A 140 8.79 -6.46 22.95
CA ASN A 140 7.79 -7.23 22.22
C ASN A 140 6.38 -6.64 22.46
N ASN A 141 6.04 -5.61 21.70
CA ASN A 141 4.74 -4.96 21.78
C ASN A 141 4.04 -5.03 20.40
N SER A 142 2.96 -5.79 20.31
CA SER A 142 2.16 -5.96 19.07
C SER A 142 1.40 -4.71 18.65
N GLU A 143 1.30 -3.69 19.50
CA GLU A 143 0.68 -2.40 19.19
C GLU A 143 1.67 -1.42 18.53
N ILE A 144 2.98 -1.73 18.50
CA ILE A 144 4.02 -0.96 17.80
C ILE A 144 4.39 -1.71 16.51
N ARG A 145 4.32 -1.03 15.38
CA ARG A 145 4.57 -1.60 14.05
C ARG A 145 5.55 -0.74 13.26
N PHE A 146 6.38 -1.37 12.45
CA PHE A 146 7.41 -0.75 11.61
C PHE A 146 7.18 -1.10 10.14
#